data_0626a35751d183b0f7b0695cc9cb9ba3
#
_entry.id   0626a35751d183b0f7b0695cc9cb9ba3
#
_cell.length_a   1.000
_cell.length_b   1.000
_cell.length_c   1.000
_cell.angle_alpha   90.00
_cell.angle_beta   90.00
_cell.angle_gamma   90.00
#
_symmetry.space_group_name_H-M   'P 1'
#
loop_
_entity.id
_entity.type
_entity.pdbx_description
1 polymer ?
#
loop_
_entity_poly.entity_id
_entity_poly.type
_entity_poly.pdbx_seq_one_letter_code
_entity_poly.pdbx_strand_id
1 'polypeptide(L)'
;ITATAMKAAQIQPQAAVTLTTPTAVDFTSIPSWANRITALFSGVSTNGTSVPIVQLGDSGGFETSGYTGSVSIGSQTSAWTVVATPAAGFGITTTTAAGSAYTGKLILDRINGNEWIASGEWAQTTATITTNLLQGAKTLSATLTQVRLTTSGGSDQFDAGTFNVSYE
;
A
#
# COMPACT_ATOMS: atom_id res chain seq x y z
N ILE A 1 -19.24 26.15 -11.22
CA ILE A 1 -18.43 25.09 -10.58
C ILE A 1 -17.82 25.71 -9.33
N THR A 2 -18.09 25.15 -8.15
CA THR A 2 -17.54 25.62 -6.88
C THR A 2 -16.08 25.19 -6.71
N ALA A 3 -15.30 25.92 -5.91
CA ALA A 3 -13.91 25.54 -5.60
C ALA A 3 -13.81 24.12 -5.00
N THR A 4 -14.83 23.66 -4.27
CA THR A 4 -14.91 22.30 -3.72
C THR A 4 -15.08 21.24 -4.82
N ALA A 5 -15.90 21.52 -5.84
CA ALA A 5 -16.08 20.61 -6.97
C ALA A 5 -14.81 20.52 -7.85
N MET A 6 -14.07 21.63 -7.96
CA MET A 6 -12.78 21.64 -8.67
C MET A 6 -11.71 20.85 -7.90
N LYS A 7 -11.69 20.91 -6.58
CA LYS A 7 -10.75 20.11 -5.76
C LYS A 7 -11.01 18.61 -5.87
N ALA A 8 -12.28 18.21 -5.94
CA ALA A 8 -12.65 16.79 -6.11
C ALA A 8 -12.29 16.22 -7.49
N ALA A 9 -12.03 17.07 -8.48
CA ALA A 9 -11.62 16.66 -9.84
C ALA A 9 -10.11 16.67 -10.05
N GLN A 10 -9.31 16.94 -9.00
CA GLN A 10 -7.86 17.02 -9.09
C GLN A 10 -7.21 16.00 -8.15
N ILE A 11 -6.08 15.45 -8.58
CA ILE A 11 -5.23 14.62 -7.70
C ILE A 11 -4.76 15.50 -6.54
N GLN A 12 -5.03 15.07 -5.31
CA GLN A 12 -4.63 15.73 -4.07
C GLN A 12 -3.50 14.94 -3.42
N PRO A 13 -2.22 15.36 -3.57
CA PRO A 13 -1.12 14.68 -2.88
C PRO A 13 -1.11 15.04 -1.40
N GLN A 14 -0.78 14.07 -0.56
CA GLN A 14 -0.39 14.31 0.83
C GLN A 14 1.10 14.72 0.90
N ALA A 15 1.57 15.08 2.07
CA ALA A 15 2.99 15.32 2.28
C ALA A 15 3.74 13.98 2.30
N ALA A 16 4.78 13.85 1.47
CA ALA A 16 5.59 12.64 1.44
C ALA A 16 6.35 12.45 2.77
N VAL A 17 6.42 11.21 3.24
CA VAL A 17 7.10 10.83 4.48
C VAL A 17 8.39 10.09 4.16
N THR A 18 9.52 10.61 4.65
CA THR A 18 10.81 9.89 4.63
C THR A 18 10.83 8.86 5.76
N LEU A 19 11.20 7.64 5.40
CA LEU A 19 11.18 6.49 6.31
C LEU A 19 12.56 6.33 6.94
N THR A 20 12.65 6.54 8.25
CA THR A 20 13.92 6.44 8.99
C THR A 20 13.91 5.39 10.09
N THR A 21 12.81 5.25 10.83
CA THR A 21 12.66 4.27 11.92
C THR A 21 11.21 3.95 12.29
N PRO A 22 10.17 4.39 11.57
CA PRO A 22 8.80 4.09 11.96
C PRO A 22 8.47 2.61 11.71
N THR A 23 7.63 2.01 12.55
CA THR A 23 7.01 0.70 12.32
C THR A 23 5.74 0.80 11.48
N ALA A 24 5.17 2.02 11.39
CA ALA A 24 4.02 2.34 10.56
C ALA A 24 4.03 3.82 10.16
N VAL A 25 3.42 4.11 9.01
CA VAL A 25 3.16 5.48 8.53
C VAL A 25 1.69 5.60 8.15
N ASP A 26 1.01 6.56 8.76
CA ASP A 26 -0.42 6.77 8.64
C ASP A 26 -0.74 8.03 7.87
N PHE A 27 -1.59 7.90 6.85
CA PHE A 27 -2.25 9.00 6.20
C PHE A 27 -3.72 8.99 6.61
N THR A 28 -4.11 10.00 7.38
CA THR A 28 -5.46 10.16 7.93
C THR A 28 -6.20 11.30 7.24
N SER A 29 -7.48 11.46 7.57
CA SER A 29 -8.31 12.52 7.02
C SER A 29 -8.50 12.47 5.50
N ILE A 30 -8.48 11.27 4.93
CA ILE A 30 -8.87 11.05 3.53
C ILE A 30 -10.35 11.37 3.42
N PRO A 31 -10.74 12.29 2.52
CA PRO A 31 -12.13 12.73 2.44
C PRO A 31 -13.03 11.63 1.86
N SER A 32 -14.28 11.57 2.34
CA SER A 32 -15.27 10.55 1.93
C SER A 32 -15.64 10.57 0.45
N TRP A 33 -15.34 11.66 -0.26
CA TRP A 33 -15.56 11.75 -1.70
C TRP A 33 -14.44 11.12 -2.54
N ALA A 34 -13.30 10.75 -1.94
CA ALA A 34 -12.22 10.09 -2.67
C ALA A 34 -12.70 8.77 -3.25
N ASN A 35 -12.50 8.57 -4.54
CA ASN A 35 -12.88 7.36 -5.26
C ASN A 35 -11.65 6.55 -5.71
N ARG A 36 -10.49 7.20 -5.77
CA ARG A 36 -9.21 6.56 -6.02
C ARG A 36 -8.16 7.06 -5.05
N ILE A 37 -7.32 6.15 -4.60
CA ILE A 37 -6.14 6.43 -3.78
C ILE A 37 -4.94 5.79 -4.47
N THR A 38 -3.86 6.56 -4.60
CA THR A 38 -2.58 6.05 -5.11
C THR A 38 -1.54 6.14 -4.00
N ALA A 39 -1.03 4.99 -3.57
CA ALA A 39 0.09 4.86 -2.65
C ALA A 39 1.39 4.69 -3.46
N LEU A 40 2.36 5.55 -3.21
CA LEU A 40 3.62 5.66 -3.95
C LEU A 40 4.79 5.28 -3.04
N PHE A 41 5.67 4.42 -3.54
CA PHE A 41 6.84 3.90 -2.84
C PHE A 41 8.10 4.26 -3.62
N SER A 42 9.11 4.78 -2.94
CA SER A 42 10.42 5.03 -3.54
C SER A 42 11.51 4.53 -2.61
N GLY A 43 12.15 3.40 -2.97
CA GLY A 43 13.21 2.79 -2.20
C GLY A 43 12.81 2.33 -0.79
N VAL A 44 11.55 1.96 -0.58
CA VAL A 44 11.05 1.55 0.74
C VAL A 44 11.67 0.24 1.16
N SER A 45 12.34 0.22 2.29
CA SER A 45 12.93 -0.99 2.89
C SER A 45 12.65 -1.10 4.39
N THR A 46 12.92 -2.27 4.95
CA THR A 46 12.78 -2.56 6.38
C THR A 46 14.03 -3.24 6.94
N ASN A 47 14.23 -3.13 8.26
CA ASN A 47 15.31 -3.80 8.98
C ASN A 47 15.04 -5.28 9.28
N GLY A 48 13.90 -5.82 8.86
CA GLY A 48 13.47 -7.18 9.18
C GLY A 48 12.98 -7.97 7.97
N THR A 49 12.23 -9.04 8.25
CA THR A 49 11.75 -9.99 7.23
C THR A 49 10.22 -10.03 7.10
N SER A 50 9.51 -9.21 7.87
CA SER A 50 8.05 -9.10 7.75
C SER A 50 7.68 -8.35 6.49
N VAL A 51 6.78 -8.90 5.71
CA VAL A 51 6.32 -8.33 4.44
C VAL A 51 5.71 -6.95 4.66
N PRO A 52 6.17 -5.88 3.98
CA PRO A 52 5.48 -4.60 3.99
C PRO A 52 4.09 -4.74 3.39
N ILE A 53 3.09 -4.14 4.05
CA ILE A 53 1.69 -4.19 3.67
C ILE A 53 1.05 -2.80 3.71
N VAL A 54 0.04 -2.60 2.88
CA VAL A 54 -0.85 -1.43 2.97
C VAL A 54 -2.17 -1.86 3.59
N GLN A 55 -2.56 -1.15 4.64
CA GLN A 55 -3.84 -1.32 5.33
C GLN A 55 -4.75 -0.13 5.06
N LEU A 56 -6.04 -0.41 4.96
CA LEU A 56 -7.10 0.59 4.89
C LEU A 56 -7.78 0.69 6.25
N GLY A 57 -8.30 1.87 6.54
CA GLY A 57 -9.03 2.10 7.78
C GLY A 57 -10.17 3.10 7.60
N ASP A 58 -11.07 3.05 8.54
CA ASP A 58 -12.21 3.95 8.67
C ASP A 58 -12.18 4.71 10.01
N SER A 59 -13.30 5.30 10.44
CA SER A 59 -13.40 6.01 11.71
C SER A 59 -13.22 5.12 12.94
N GLY A 60 -13.33 3.80 12.79
CA GLY A 60 -13.09 2.80 13.85
C GLY A 60 -11.63 2.37 13.97
N GLY A 61 -10.77 2.75 13.02
CA GLY A 61 -9.35 2.41 13.00
C GLY A 61 -8.94 1.64 11.75
N PHE A 62 -7.71 1.12 11.76
CA PHE A 62 -7.20 0.29 10.67
C PHE A 62 -7.76 -1.13 10.75
N GLU A 63 -8.25 -1.64 9.63
CA GLU A 63 -8.70 -3.02 9.55
C GLU A 63 -7.52 -3.94 9.25
N THR A 64 -7.37 -4.99 10.07
CA THR A 64 -6.24 -5.92 10.04
C THR A 64 -6.62 -7.32 9.56
N SER A 65 -7.75 -7.44 8.88
CA SER A 65 -8.25 -8.73 8.35
C SER A 65 -9.15 -8.54 7.13
N GLY A 66 -9.47 -9.62 6.44
CA GLY A 66 -10.44 -9.62 5.34
C GLY A 66 -9.89 -9.04 4.03
N TYR A 67 -8.57 -8.89 3.88
CA TYR A 67 -7.94 -8.60 2.59
C TYR A 67 -7.85 -9.86 1.76
N THR A 68 -8.25 -9.78 0.51
CA THR A 68 -8.21 -10.89 -0.46
C THR A 68 -7.41 -10.50 -1.68
N GLY A 69 -6.77 -11.45 -2.33
CA GLY A 69 -6.01 -11.17 -3.55
C GLY A 69 -4.75 -12.01 -3.68
N SER A 70 -3.92 -11.64 -4.64
CA SER A 70 -2.68 -12.34 -4.92
C SER A 70 -1.55 -11.37 -5.26
N VAL A 71 -0.34 -11.78 -4.96
CA VAL A 71 0.90 -11.15 -5.42
C VAL A 71 1.61 -12.10 -6.36
N SER A 72 1.98 -11.61 -7.52
CA SER A 72 2.80 -12.33 -8.51
C SER A 72 4.20 -11.73 -8.52
N ILE A 73 5.22 -12.58 -8.44
CA ILE A 73 6.62 -12.17 -8.45
C ILE A 73 7.32 -12.80 -9.64
N GLY A 74 7.89 -11.97 -10.49
CA GLY A 74 8.81 -12.39 -11.54
C GLY A 74 10.24 -11.96 -11.19
N SER A 75 11.22 -12.85 -11.37
CA SER A 75 12.63 -12.53 -11.17
C SER A 75 13.45 -12.85 -12.42
N GLN A 76 14.67 -12.32 -12.48
CA GLN A 76 15.59 -12.59 -13.58
C GLN A 76 16.02 -14.07 -13.68
N THR A 77 15.91 -14.82 -12.60
CA THR A 77 16.49 -16.16 -12.44
C THR A 77 15.46 -17.25 -12.17
N SER A 78 14.19 -16.90 -11.97
CA SER A 78 13.16 -17.84 -11.56
C SER A 78 11.87 -17.65 -12.35
N ALA A 79 11.08 -18.71 -12.47
CA ALA A 79 9.72 -18.62 -12.98
C ALA A 79 8.84 -17.70 -12.11
N TRP A 80 7.77 -17.18 -12.70
CA TRP A 80 6.76 -16.43 -11.95
C TRP A 80 6.16 -17.27 -10.83
N THR A 81 6.08 -16.67 -9.66
CA THR A 81 5.42 -17.26 -8.48
C THR A 81 4.22 -16.42 -8.12
N VAL A 82 3.10 -17.05 -7.80
CA VAL A 82 1.87 -16.39 -7.36
C VAL A 82 1.51 -16.90 -5.97
N VAL A 83 1.28 -16.00 -5.04
CA VAL A 83 0.82 -16.34 -3.69
C VAL A 83 -0.33 -15.42 -3.27
N ALA A 84 -1.11 -15.86 -2.28
CA ALA A 84 -2.14 -15.01 -1.69
C ALA A 84 -1.52 -13.80 -0.97
N THR A 85 -2.17 -12.64 -1.07
CA THR A 85 -1.81 -11.48 -0.23
C THR A 85 -2.05 -11.83 1.26
N PRO A 86 -1.29 -11.24 2.20
CA PRO A 86 -1.60 -11.38 3.62
C PRO A 86 -3.03 -10.94 3.94
N ALA A 87 -3.75 -11.70 4.75
CA ALA A 87 -5.11 -11.33 5.15
C ALA A 87 -5.18 -10.00 5.95
N ALA A 88 -4.03 -9.57 6.48
CA ALA A 88 -3.89 -8.35 7.29
C ALA A 88 -3.68 -7.06 6.47
N GLY A 89 -3.46 -7.15 5.15
CA GLY A 89 -3.22 -5.98 4.30
C GLY A 89 -2.80 -6.38 2.89
N PHE A 90 -2.78 -5.45 1.97
CA PHE A 90 -2.24 -5.63 0.62
C PHE A 90 -0.71 -5.73 0.69
N GLY A 91 -0.16 -6.93 0.51
CA GLY A 91 1.28 -7.17 0.55
C GLY A 91 1.99 -6.63 -0.67
N ILE A 92 3.10 -5.92 -0.48
CA ILE A 92 3.92 -5.44 -1.62
C ILE A 92 4.90 -6.51 -2.12
N THR A 93 5.03 -7.63 -1.45
CA THR A 93 5.80 -8.80 -1.86
C THR A 93 5.27 -10.05 -1.15
N THR A 94 5.83 -11.21 -1.42
CA THR A 94 5.48 -12.46 -0.75
C THR A 94 6.47 -12.82 0.34
N THR A 95 7.72 -12.41 0.17
CA THR A 95 8.83 -12.59 1.12
C THR A 95 9.73 -11.37 0.99
N THR A 96 10.37 -11.00 2.07
CA THR A 96 11.35 -9.93 2.07
C THR A 96 12.57 -10.31 2.91
N ALA A 97 13.67 -9.61 2.71
CA ALA A 97 14.84 -9.63 3.57
C ALA A 97 15.17 -8.21 4.00
N ALA A 98 15.84 -8.07 5.13
CA ALA A 98 16.33 -6.77 5.58
C ALA A 98 17.12 -6.07 4.47
N GLY A 99 16.83 -4.80 4.23
CA GLY A 99 17.45 -3.99 3.18
C GLY A 99 16.92 -4.25 1.76
N SER A 100 15.92 -5.10 1.56
CA SER A 100 15.22 -5.19 0.28
C SER A 100 14.43 -3.92 0.03
N ALA A 101 14.75 -3.19 -1.04
CA ALA A 101 14.13 -1.91 -1.37
C ALA A 101 13.12 -2.03 -2.51
N TYR A 102 11.94 -1.43 -2.31
CA TYR A 102 10.81 -1.50 -3.24
C TYR A 102 10.45 -0.11 -3.76
N THR A 103 10.25 -0.03 -5.08
CA THR A 103 9.83 1.20 -5.77
C THR A 103 8.67 0.90 -6.71
N GLY A 104 7.59 1.66 -6.61
CA GLY A 104 6.39 1.47 -7.42
C GLY A 104 5.16 2.13 -6.84
N LYS A 105 4.00 1.60 -7.16
CA LYS A 105 2.71 2.15 -6.74
C LYS A 105 1.68 1.06 -6.46
N LEU A 106 0.73 1.40 -5.58
CA LEU A 106 -0.52 0.68 -5.37
C LEU A 106 -1.67 1.65 -5.64
N ILE A 107 -2.59 1.26 -6.50
CA ILE A 107 -3.83 1.99 -6.80
C ILE A 107 -4.98 1.26 -6.10
N LEU A 108 -5.81 2.03 -5.43
CA LEU A 108 -7.03 1.59 -4.76
C LEU A 108 -8.19 2.33 -5.40
N ASP A 109 -9.08 1.60 -6.06
CA ASP A 109 -10.28 2.14 -6.68
C ASP A 109 -11.52 1.69 -5.90
N ARG A 110 -12.39 2.64 -5.56
CA ARG A 110 -13.65 2.36 -4.92
C ARG A 110 -14.67 1.89 -5.95
N ILE A 111 -15.18 0.67 -5.80
CA ILE A 111 -16.21 0.13 -6.68
C ILE A 111 -17.58 0.62 -6.23
N ASN A 112 -17.90 0.43 -4.95
CA ASN A 112 -19.21 0.70 -4.40
C ASN A 112 -19.14 0.82 -2.88
N GLY A 113 -19.79 1.84 -2.30
CA GLY A 113 -19.86 2.02 -0.85
C GLY A 113 -18.48 1.95 -0.19
N ASN A 114 -18.24 0.88 0.56
CA ASN A 114 -17.00 0.63 1.30
C ASN A 114 -16.09 -0.41 0.63
N GLU A 115 -16.42 -0.85 -0.57
CA GLU A 115 -15.66 -1.86 -1.32
C GLU A 115 -14.58 -1.21 -2.18
N TRP A 116 -13.36 -1.67 -2.01
CA TRP A 116 -12.16 -1.20 -2.68
C TRP A 116 -11.45 -2.35 -3.38
N ILE A 117 -11.05 -2.14 -4.63
CA ILE A 117 -10.11 -3.00 -5.34
C ILE A 117 -8.72 -2.41 -5.31
N ALA A 118 -7.73 -3.27 -5.29
CA ALA A 118 -6.33 -2.91 -5.29
C ALA A 118 -5.63 -3.47 -6.52
N SER A 119 -4.86 -2.64 -7.20
CA SER A 119 -3.93 -3.06 -8.24
C SER A 119 -2.58 -2.38 -8.00
N GLY A 120 -1.50 -3.14 -8.05
CA GLY A 120 -0.17 -2.60 -7.75
C GLY A 120 0.92 -3.20 -8.61
N GLU A 121 1.94 -2.39 -8.87
CA GLU A 121 3.14 -2.77 -9.58
C GLU A 121 4.37 -2.12 -8.93
N TRP A 122 5.38 -2.89 -8.67
CA TRP A 122 6.65 -2.39 -8.13
C TRP A 122 7.82 -3.31 -8.45
N ALA A 123 9.01 -2.72 -8.43
CA ALA A 123 10.27 -3.44 -8.53
C ALA A 123 10.92 -3.54 -7.16
N GLN A 124 11.51 -4.68 -6.84
CA GLN A 124 12.59 -4.77 -5.86
C GLN A 124 13.89 -4.40 -6.57
N THR A 125 14.60 -3.42 -6.05
CA THR A 125 15.76 -2.79 -6.73
C THR A 125 17.10 -3.15 -6.10
N THR A 126 17.09 -3.91 -5.00
CA THR A 126 18.28 -4.36 -4.27
C THR A 126 18.27 -5.87 -4.12
N ALA A 127 19.44 -6.47 -3.94
CA ALA A 127 19.66 -7.92 -3.85
C ALA A 127 19.21 -8.63 -5.14
N THR A 128 18.09 -9.33 -5.13
CA THR A 128 17.51 -9.96 -6.32
C THR A 128 16.53 -8.99 -6.96
N ILE A 129 16.75 -8.63 -8.24
CA ILE A 129 15.82 -7.77 -8.97
C ILE A 129 14.57 -8.56 -9.30
N THR A 130 13.42 -8.04 -8.87
CA THR A 130 12.10 -8.65 -9.14
C THR A 130 11.10 -7.60 -9.61
N THR A 131 10.13 -8.05 -10.37
CA THR A 131 8.89 -7.30 -10.64
C THR A 131 7.77 -7.97 -9.88
N ASN A 132 6.97 -7.17 -9.18
CA ASN A 132 5.86 -7.63 -8.37
C ASN A 132 4.57 -7.00 -8.88
N LEU A 133 3.51 -7.79 -8.97
CA LEU A 133 2.17 -7.35 -9.35
C LEU A 133 1.20 -7.79 -8.26
N LEU A 134 0.29 -6.91 -7.87
CA LEU A 134 -0.77 -7.21 -6.91
C LEU A 134 -2.14 -6.97 -7.55
N GLN A 135 -3.07 -7.86 -7.26
CA GLN A 135 -4.49 -7.68 -7.48
C GLN A 135 -5.24 -8.12 -6.21
N GLY A 136 -6.18 -7.32 -5.75
CA GLY A 136 -6.89 -7.65 -4.52
C GLY A 136 -8.15 -6.83 -4.30
N ALA A 137 -8.85 -7.16 -3.22
CA ALA A 137 -10.05 -6.46 -2.79
C ALA A 137 -10.15 -6.41 -1.26
N LYS A 138 -10.85 -5.38 -0.78
CA LYS A 138 -11.18 -5.18 0.63
C LYS A 138 -12.51 -4.45 0.75
N THR A 139 -13.43 -5.01 1.51
CA THR A 139 -14.63 -4.30 1.96
C THR A 139 -14.40 -3.83 3.39
N LEU A 140 -14.45 -2.52 3.61
CA LEU A 140 -14.35 -1.91 4.94
C LEU A 140 -15.70 -1.95 5.67
N SER A 141 -15.64 -1.87 7.00
CA SER A 141 -16.84 -1.80 7.85
C SER A 141 -17.56 -0.46 7.75
N ALA A 142 -16.82 0.63 7.43
CA ALA A 142 -17.36 1.96 7.20
C ALA A 142 -16.59 2.69 6.09
N THR A 143 -16.93 3.97 5.85
CA THR A 143 -16.28 4.80 4.83
C THR A 143 -14.78 4.96 5.12
N LEU A 144 -13.93 4.72 4.11
CA LEU A 144 -12.49 4.90 4.21
C LEU A 144 -12.14 6.33 4.61
N THR A 145 -11.28 6.46 5.61
CA THR A 145 -10.73 7.73 6.09
C THR A 145 -9.22 7.73 6.25
N GLN A 146 -8.58 6.57 6.13
CA GLN A 146 -7.14 6.44 6.41
C GLN A 146 -6.49 5.27 5.66
N VAL A 147 -5.21 5.44 5.37
CA VAL A 147 -4.33 4.44 4.75
C VAL A 147 -3.05 4.35 5.57
N ARG A 148 -2.57 3.14 5.83
CA ARG A 148 -1.33 2.86 6.56
C ARG A 148 -0.38 2.04 5.73
N LEU A 149 0.89 2.39 5.74
CA LEU A 149 1.98 1.48 5.42
C LEU A 149 2.52 0.89 6.73
N THR A 150 2.61 -0.43 6.82
CA THR A 150 3.21 -1.16 7.96
C THR A 150 3.79 -2.48 7.48
N THR A 151 4.17 -3.38 8.40
CA THR A 151 4.61 -4.73 8.07
C THR A 151 3.63 -5.78 8.58
N SER A 152 3.61 -6.95 7.97
CA SER A 152 2.71 -8.05 8.37
C SER A 152 2.92 -8.52 9.82
N GLY A 153 4.13 -8.35 10.37
CA GLY A 153 4.46 -8.61 11.77
C GLY A 153 4.24 -7.41 12.70
N GLY A 154 4.10 -6.19 12.15
CA GLY A 154 3.85 -4.97 12.91
C GLY A 154 5.03 -4.43 13.73
N SER A 155 6.17 -5.09 13.75
CA SER A 155 7.32 -4.76 14.60
C SER A 155 8.58 -4.31 13.85
N ASP A 156 8.74 -4.71 12.58
CA ASP A 156 9.89 -4.31 11.79
C ASP A 156 9.80 -2.82 11.46
N GLN A 157 10.94 -2.15 11.53
CA GLN A 157 11.04 -0.71 11.25
C GLN A 157 11.39 -0.47 9.78
N PHE A 158 10.76 0.53 9.19
CA PHE A 158 11.18 1.06 7.90
C PHE A 158 12.46 1.86 8.10
N ASP A 159 13.53 1.51 7.39
CA ASP A 159 14.87 2.06 7.56
C ASP A 159 15.36 2.89 6.36
N ALA A 160 14.63 2.87 5.25
CA ALA A 160 14.92 3.70 4.09
C ALA A 160 13.68 3.94 3.20
N GLY A 161 13.80 4.95 2.36
CA GLY A 161 12.86 5.28 1.31
C GLY A 161 11.86 6.38 1.66
N THR A 162 10.90 6.55 0.77
CA THR A 162 9.84 7.56 0.90
C THR A 162 8.50 6.93 0.54
N PHE A 163 7.48 7.26 1.32
CA PHE A 163 6.11 6.85 1.10
C PHE A 163 5.20 8.06 0.97
N ASN A 164 4.29 8.03 0.01
CA ASN A 164 3.28 9.07 -0.16
C ASN A 164 1.94 8.47 -0.58
N VAL A 165 0.88 9.23 -0.30
CA VAL A 165 -0.49 8.92 -0.72
C VAL A 165 -1.08 10.13 -1.43
N SER A 166 -1.75 9.91 -2.55
CA SER A 166 -2.62 10.89 -3.18
C SER A 166 -4.02 10.31 -3.37
N TYR A 167 -5.01 11.18 -3.49
CA TYR A 167 -6.40 10.75 -3.72
C TYR A 167 -7.12 11.68 -4.71
N GLU A 168 -8.12 11.14 -5.38
CA GLU A 168 -8.99 11.82 -6.34
C GLU A 168 -10.42 11.25 -6.33
#